data_3afb2c39acedc06809ea7a0f9da1e01b
#
_entry.id   3afb2c39acedc06809ea7a0f9da1e01b
#
_cell.length_a   1.000
_cell.length_b   1.000
_cell.length_c   1.000
_cell.angle_alpha   90.00
_cell.angle_beta   90.00
_cell.angle_gamma   90.00
#
_symmetry.space_group_name_H-M   'P 1'
#
loop_
_entity.id
_entity.type
_entity.pdbx_description
1 polymer ?
#
loop_
_entity_poly.entity_id
_entity_poly.type
_entity_poly.pdbx_seq_one_letter_code
_entity_poly.pdbx_strand_id
1 'polypeptide(L)'
;MSDKKYLIQNFETITPEELLPRVKQMKAGGYRLGQACATKQLDGNIFVMYSFDLDHVLYNIKVNVPEDLKLQSVTGEYWSAFIYENEMHDLFGIKFENLVLDYNGRFFKVSEPTPWNPQK
;
A
#
# COMPACT_ATOMS: atom_id res chain seq x y z
N MET A 1 -11.44 18.73 13.29
CA MET A 1 -10.33 18.94 13.35
C MET A 1 -9.47 18.39 12.24
N SER A 2 -9.05 17.26 12.27
CA SER A 2 -8.10 16.89 11.27
C SER A 2 -8.66 16.89 9.87
N ASP A 3 -9.92 16.69 9.71
CA ASP A 3 -10.48 16.65 8.39
C ASP A 3 -10.42 17.99 7.70
N LYS A 4 -10.19 19.03 8.42
CA LYS A 4 -10.04 20.32 7.77
C LYS A 4 -8.71 20.48 7.08
N LYS A 5 -7.79 19.55 7.30
CA LYS A 5 -6.54 19.58 6.65
C LYS A 5 -6.64 19.42 5.15
N TYR A 6 -7.62 18.67 4.68
CA TYR A 6 -7.70 18.34 3.27
C TYR A 6 -8.88 19.04 2.65
N LEU A 7 -8.58 19.99 1.78
CA LEU A 7 -9.60 20.71 1.07
C LEU A 7 -10.14 19.95 -0.12
N ILE A 8 -9.32 19.03 -0.66
CA ILE A 8 -9.68 18.25 -1.85
C ILE A 8 -9.36 16.81 -1.59
N GLN A 9 -10.31 15.93 -1.89
CA GLN A 9 -10.08 14.50 -1.84
C GLN A 9 -10.42 13.89 -3.18
N ASN A 10 -9.50 13.10 -3.72
CA ASN A 10 -9.70 12.39 -4.95
C ASN A 10 -9.70 10.90 -4.68
N PHE A 11 -10.53 10.16 -5.42
CA PHE A 11 -10.59 8.71 -5.31
C PHE A 11 -10.41 8.11 -6.69
N GLU A 12 -9.63 7.06 -6.75
CA GLU A 12 -9.34 6.40 -8.02
C GLU A 12 -9.22 4.91 -7.77
N THR A 13 -9.80 4.11 -8.66
CA THR A 13 -9.67 2.65 -8.58
C THR A 13 -8.82 2.19 -9.73
N ILE A 14 -7.80 1.38 -9.44
CA ILE A 14 -6.88 0.89 -10.45
C ILE A 14 -6.74 -0.63 -10.33
N THR A 15 -6.14 -1.24 -11.34
CA THR A 15 -5.87 -2.68 -11.31
C THR A 15 -4.60 -2.94 -10.53
N PRO A 16 -4.40 -4.19 -10.06
CA PRO A 16 -3.16 -4.52 -9.36
C PRO A 16 -1.91 -4.26 -10.20
N GLU A 17 -2.01 -4.46 -11.51
CA GLU A 17 -0.87 -4.24 -12.39
C GLU A 17 -0.50 -2.77 -12.49
N GLU A 18 -1.46 -1.90 -12.26
CA GLU A 18 -1.23 -0.46 -12.35
C GLU A 18 -0.71 0.13 -11.04
N LEU A 19 -0.68 -0.67 -9.97
CA LEU A 19 -0.37 -0.14 -8.65
C LEU A 19 1.02 0.48 -8.60
N LEU A 20 2.05 -0.28 -8.94
CA LEU A 20 3.40 0.23 -8.80
C LEU A 20 3.68 1.42 -9.73
N PRO A 21 3.30 1.38 -11.00
CA PRO A 21 3.48 2.56 -11.85
C PRO A 21 2.76 3.79 -11.31
N ARG A 22 1.56 3.61 -10.77
CA ARG A 22 0.79 4.74 -10.26
C ARG A 22 1.44 5.32 -9.02
N VAL A 23 1.96 4.44 -8.14
CA VAL A 23 2.64 4.88 -6.93
C VAL A 23 3.92 5.65 -7.30
N LYS A 24 4.62 5.19 -8.34
CA LYS A 24 5.80 5.92 -8.79
C LYS A 24 5.44 7.31 -9.27
N GLN A 25 4.29 7.45 -9.92
CA GLN A 25 3.83 8.77 -10.36
C GLN A 25 3.53 9.66 -9.17
N MET A 26 2.92 9.10 -8.12
CA MET A 26 2.63 9.89 -6.93
C MET A 26 3.90 10.38 -6.29
N LYS A 27 4.91 9.52 -6.21
CA LYS A 27 6.18 9.91 -5.62
C LYS A 27 6.87 10.97 -6.45
N ALA A 28 6.84 10.83 -7.76
CA ALA A 28 7.45 11.81 -8.65
C ALA A 28 6.75 13.17 -8.51
N GLY A 29 5.47 13.16 -8.17
CA GLY A 29 4.72 14.38 -7.98
C GLY A 29 4.88 15.00 -6.61
N GLY A 30 5.65 14.38 -5.72
CA GLY A 30 5.90 14.94 -4.40
C GLY A 30 4.91 14.53 -3.33
N TYR A 31 4.00 13.61 -3.63
CA TYR A 31 3.04 13.15 -2.64
C TYR A 31 3.70 12.27 -1.60
N ARG A 32 3.19 12.36 -0.37
CA ARG A 32 3.63 11.48 0.71
C ARG A 32 2.59 10.39 0.89
N LEU A 33 3.05 9.21 1.31
CA LEU A 33 2.12 8.15 1.68
C LEU A 33 1.66 8.42 3.12
N GLY A 34 0.37 8.72 3.27
CA GLY A 34 -0.18 9.02 4.58
C GLY A 34 -0.65 7.79 5.32
N GLN A 35 -1.22 6.84 4.60
CA GLN A 35 -1.65 5.60 5.22
C GLN A 35 -2.05 4.59 4.14
N ALA A 36 -2.19 3.34 4.55
CA ALA A 36 -2.72 2.30 3.70
C ALA A 36 -3.53 1.37 4.58
N CYS A 37 -4.62 0.85 4.05
CA CYS A 37 -5.46 -0.08 4.79
C CYS A 37 -6.17 -1.01 3.83
N ALA A 38 -6.64 -2.13 4.37
CA ALA A 38 -7.39 -3.10 3.60
C ALA A 38 -8.78 -3.22 4.17
N THR A 39 -9.74 -3.52 3.32
CA THR A 39 -11.13 -3.68 3.73
C THR A 39 -11.69 -4.92 3.05
N LYS A 40 -12.35 -5.76 3.84
CA LYS A 40 -13.03 -6.92 3.30
C LYS A 40 -14.51 -6.58 3.13
N GLN A 41 -15.01 -6.74 1.92
CA GLN A 41 -16.38 -6.41 1.62
C GLN A 41 -17.31 -7.57 1.99
N LEU A 42 -18.60 -7.29 2.02
CA LEU A 42 -19.57 -8.30 2.39
C LEU A 42 -19.56 -9.49 1.44
N ASP A 43 -19.20 -9.27 0.18
CA ASP A 43 -19.14 -10.36 -0.79
C ASP A 43 -17.84 -11.16 -0.68
N GLY A 44 -17.00 -10.83 0.27
CA GLY A 44 -15.75 -11.56 0.47
C GLY A 44 -14.54 -10.98 -0.24
N ASN A 45 -14.76 -10.03 -1.13
CA ASN A 45 -13.64 -9.42 -1.83
C ASN A 45 -12.91 -8.44 -0.93
N ILE A 46 -11.62 -8.31 -1.16
CA ILE A 46 -10.78 -7.42 -0.37
C ILE A 46 -10.22 -6.35 -1.30
N PHE A 47 -10.20 -5.11 -0.81
CA PHE A 47 -9.49 -4.06 -1.52
C PHE A 47 -8.53 -3.37 -0.57
N VAL A 48 -7.49 -2.79 -1.13
CA VAL A 48 -6.50 -2.02 -0.39
C VAL A 48 -6.59 -0.59 -0.86
N MET A 49 -6.53 0.34 0.07
CA MET A 49 -6.53 1.76 -0.29
C MET A 49 -5.27 2.40 0.24
N TYR A 50 -4.54 3.05 -0.66
CA TYR A 50 -3.37 3.84 -0.31
C TYR A 50 -3.75 5.31 -0.40
N SER A 51 -3.46 6.06 0.65
CA SER A 51 -3.82 7.48 0.72
C SER A 51 -2.55 8.32 0.70
N PHE A 52 -2.47 9.20 -0.27
CA PHE A 52 -1.32 10.08 -0.48
C PHE A 52 -1.75 11.52 -0.27
N ASP A 53 -0.84 12.36 0.22
CA ASP A 53 -1.21 13.76 0.41
C ASP A 53 -0.12 14.70 -0.08
N LEU A 54 -0.56 15.88 -0.48
CA LEU A 54 0.31 16.97 -0.90
C LEU A 54 -0.51 18.26 -0.84
N ASP A 55 -0.05 19.24 -0.03
CA ASP A 55 -0.64 20.59 0.00
C ASP A 55 -2.16 20.57 0.12
N HIS A 56 -2.67 19.88 1.13
CA HIS A 56 -4.11 19.83 1.41
C HIS A 56 -4.90 19.05 0.37
N VAL A 57 -4.24 18.31 -0.49
CA VAL A 57 -4.91 17.40 -1.43
C VAL A 57 -4.66 15.98 -0.95
N LEU A 58 -5.73 15.23 -0.77
CA LEU A 58 -5.65 13.82 -0.41
C LEU A 58 -6.05 12.99 -1.62
N TYR A 59 -5.18 12.07 -2.00
CA TYR A 59 -5.43 11.23 -3.15
C TYR A 59 -5.49 9.79 -2.69
N ASN A 60 -6.64 9.16 -2.89
CA ASN A 60 -6.88 7.79 -2.43
C ASN A 60 -6.91 6.85 -3.63
N ILE A 61 -6.04 5.86 -3.60
CA ILE A 61 -5.95 4.89 -4.69
C ILE A 61 -6.41 3.54 -4.17
N LYS A 62 -7.46 3.02 -4.79
CA LYS A 62 -8.05 1.76 -4.38
C LYS A 62 -7.66 0.67 -5.35
N VAL A 63 -7.24 -0.48 -4.82
CA VAL A 63 -6.82 -1.62 -5.62
C VAL A 63 -7.57 -2.84 -5.12
N ASN A 64 -8.27 -3.53 -6.00
CA ASN A 64 -8.92 -4.78 -5.63
C ASN A 64 -7.87 -5.88 -5.60
N VAL A 65 -7.85 -6.65 -4.51
CA VAL A 65 -6.88 -7.71 -4.33
C VAL A 65 -7.33 -8.94 -5.10
N PRO A 66 -6.45 -9.55 -5.90
CA PRO A 66 -6.82 -10.76 -6.63
C PRO A 66 -7.15 -11.92 -5.71
N GLU A 67 -7.76 -12.94 -6.26
CA GLU A 67 -8.15 -14.10 -5.47
C GLU A 67 -6.96 -14.81 -4.84
N ASP A 68 -5.81 -14.77 -5.48
CA ASP A 68 -4.62 -15.41 -4.93
C ASP A 68 -3.99 -14.59 -3.82
N LEU A 69 -4.57 -13.44 -3.49
CA LEU A 69 -4.13 -12.57 -2.39
C LEU A 69 -2.71 -12.05 -2.58
N LYS A 70 -2.25 -11.95 -3.81
CA LYS A 70 -0.92 -11.43 -4.10
C LYS A 70 -1.01 -10.02 -4.62
N LEU A 71 -0.13 -9.17 -4.10
CA LEU A 71 -0.12 -7.77 -4.50
C LEU A 71 1.31 -7.27 -4.49
N GLN A 72 1.65 -6.41 -5.44
CA GLN A 72 3.00 -5.85 -5.50
C GLN A 72 3.21 -4.89 -4.34
N SER A 73 4.31 -5.08 -3.60
CA SER A 73 4.66 -4.16 -2.51
C SER A 73 5.09 -2.82 -3.09
N VAL A 74 4.76 -1.74 -2.37
CA VAL A 74 5.21 -0.41 -2.78
C VAL A 74 6.31 0.12 -1.87
N THR A 75 6.90 -0.75 -1.05
CA THR A 75 7.97 -0.32 -0.14
C THR A 75 9.20 0.19 -0.88
N GLY A 76 9.38 -0.21 -2.13
CA GLY A 76 10.48 0.31 -2.93
C GLY A 76 10.34 1.78 -3.23
N GLU A 77 9.13 2.30 -3.24
CA GLU A 77 8.89 3.72 -3.47
C GLU A 77 8.65 4.48 -2.17
N TYR A 78 7.91 3.86 -1.26
CA TYR A 78 7.59 4.47 0.03
C TYR A 78 7.94 3.47 1.11
N TRP A 79 9.08 3.66 1.74
CA TRP A 79 9.50 2.73 2.77
C TRP A 79 8.49 2.61 3.89
N SER A 80 7.81 3.70 4.21
CA SER A 80 6.82 3.68 5.29
C SER A 80 5.68 2.72 5.02
N ALA A 81 5.50 2.30 3.78
CA ALA A 81 4.46 1.33 3.46
C ALA A 81 4.70 -0.02 4.14
N PHE A 82 5.96 -0.29 4.55
CA PHE A 82 6.28 -1.56 5.18
C PHE A 82 5.37 -1.87 6.36
N ILE A 83 5.15 -0.88 7.23
CA ILE A 83 4.33 -1.09 8.41
C ILE A 83 2.90 -1.41 8.02
N TYR A 84 2.36 -0.68 7.06
CA TYR A 84 0.98 -0.90 6.64
C TYR A 84 0.82 -2.22 5.92
N GLU A 85 1.77 -2.57 5.07
CA GLU A 85 1.67 -3.83 4.33
C GLU A 85 1.81 -5.02 5.26
N ASN A 86 2.68 -4.90 6.27
CA ASN A 86 2.81 -5.94 7.26
C ASN A 86 1.50 -6.16 8.00
N GLU A 87 0.84 -5.09 8.38
CA GLU A 87 -0.43 -5.19 9.07
C GLU A 87 -1.50 -5.81 8.20
N MET A 88 -1.55 -5.42 6.93
CA MET A 88 -2.53 -5.99 6.02
C MET A 88 -2.27 -7.48 5.79
N HIS A 89 -1.01 -7.87 5.75
CA HIS A 89 -0.69 -9.28 5.66
C HIS A 89 -1.19 -10.05 6.88
N ASP A 90 -0.94 -9.51 8.06
CA ASP A 90 -1.33 -10.19 9.29
C ASP A 90 -2.85 -10.31 9.43
N LEU A 91 -3.57 -9.28 9.02
CA LEU A 91 -5.02 -9.26 9.22
C LEU A 91 -5.78 -9.98 8.12
N PHE A 92 -5.30 -9.93 6.90
CA PHE A 92 -6.07 -10.43 5.75
C PHE A 92 -5.33 -11.47 4.92
N GLY A 93 -4.08 -11.76 5.25
CA GLY A 93 -3.34 -12.75 4.49
C GLY A 93 -2.86 -12.28 3.13
N ILE A 94 -2.89 -10.99 2.87
CA ILE A 94 -2.41 -10.47 1.60
C ILE A 94 -0.91 -10.67 1.52
N LYS A 95 -0.45 -11.22 0.39
CA LYS A 95 0.97 -11.50 0.19
C LYS A 95 1.58 -10.42 -0.68
N PHE A 96 2.46 -9.63 -0.08
CA PHE A 96 3.10 -8.53 -0.78
C PHE A 96 4.42 -9.01 -1.38
N GLU A 97 4.51 -8.93 -2.70
CA GLU A 97 5.68 -9.42 -3.43
C GLU A 97 6.70 -8.31 -3.59
N ASN A 98 7.97 -8.71 -3.61
CA ASN A 98 9.09 -7.79 -3.79
C ASN A 98 9.17 -6.75 -2.67
N LEU A 99 8.85 -7.19 -1.47
CA LEU A 99 8.93 -6.34 -0.31
C LEU A 99 10.37 -5.90 -0.06
N VAL A 100 10.57 -4.62 0.21
CA VAL A 100 11.90 -4.08 0.47
C VAL A 100 11.99 -3.72 1.95
N LEU A 101 13.00 -4.26 2.63
CA LEU A 101 13.25 -3.97 4.03
C LEU A 101 14.50 -3.14 4.16
N ASP A 102 14.48 -2.19 5.10
CA ASP A 102 15.63 -1.32 5.36
C ASP A 102 16.15 -1.62 6.75
N TYR A 103 17.34 -2.23 6.81
CA TYR A 103 18.01 -2.51 8.07
C TYR A 103 19.27 -1.67 8.16
N ASN A 104 19.27 -0.67 9.05
CA ASN A 104 20.45 0.16 9.28
C ASN A 104 20.96 0.79 8.00
N GLY A 105 20.05 1.28 7.20
CA GLY A 105 20.42 1.95 5.97
C GLY A 105 20.69 1.02 4.80
N ARG A 106 20.53 -0.27 5.00
CA ARG A 106 20.69 -1.23 3.92
C ARG A 106 19.33 -1.80 3.54
N PHE A 107 19.13 -2.00 2.26
CA PHE A 107 17.86 -2.49 1.74
C PHE A 107 17.99 -3.93 1.31
N PHE A 108 17.04 -4.75 1.74
CA PHE A 108 16.97 -6.14 1.36
C PHE A 108 15.68 -6.37 0.60
N LYS A 109 15.79 -6.98 -0.55
CA LYS A 109 14.61 -7.35 -1.28
C LYS A 109 14.23 -8.76 -0.86
N VAL A 110 13.00 -8.91 -0.42
CA VAL A 110 12.51 -10.18 0.09
C VAL A 110 11.50 -10.75 -0.91
N SER A 111 11.79 -11.93 -1.43
CA SER A 111 10.86 -12.57 -2.36
C SER A 111 9.87 -13.45 -1.62
N GLU A 112 10.21 -13.87 -0.41
CA GLU A 112 9.29 -14.67 0.38
C GLU A 112 8.19 -13.79 0.91
N PRO A 113 6.96 -14.24 0.86
CA PRO A 113 5.84 -13.36 1.22
C PRO A 113 5.71 -13.05 2.70
N THR A 114 6.30 -13.83 3.57
CA THR A 114 6.02 -13.62 4.98
C THR A 114 7.26 -13.68 5.84
N PRO A 115 8.20 -12.75 5.66
CA PRO A 115 9.39 -12.79 6.49
C PRO A 115 9.11 -12.53 7.97
N TRP A 116 8.03 -11.83 8.27
CA TRP A 116 7.69 -11.56 9.67
C TRP A 116 6.63 -12.53 10.20
N ASN A 117 6.18 -13.47 9.39
CA ASN A 117 5.18 -14.43 9.81
C ASN A 117 5.53 -15.79 9.24
N PRO A 118 6.71 -16.30 9.58
CA PRO A 118 7.28 -17.42 8.86
C PRO A 118 6.56 -18.73 9.06
N GLN A 119 5.80 -18.87 10.10
CA GLN A 119 5.23 -20.13 10.38
C GLN A 119 4.12 -20.48 9.43
N LYS A 120 3.69 -19.57 8.70
CA LYS A 120 2.66 -19.91 7.76
C LYS A 120 3.27 -20.44 6.52
#